data_8df20bc19255f96f2f304a972153bcac
#
_entry.id   8df20bc19255f96f2f304a972153bcac
#
_cell.length_a   1.000
_cell.length_b   1.000
_cell.length_c   1.000
_cell.angle_alpha   90.00
_cell.angle_beta   90.00
_cell.angle_gamma   90.00
#
_symmetry.space_group_name_H-M   'P 1'
#
loop_
_entity.id
_entity.type
_entity.pdbx_description
1 polymer ?
#
loop_
_entity_poly.entity_id
_entity_poly.type
_entity_poly.pdbx_seq_one_letter_code
_entity_poly.pdbx_strand_id
1 'polypeptide(L)'
;MEQNLSKKTRTESDLIGSREVPESALYGVQTLRGIENFRISKFHLNEYPLFIQALAITKMGATIANRELDLLTEEQADAILRACKEILEGKHHEQFPVDMIQGGAGTTTNMNANEVIANRALELMGHQRGEYQFCSPNDHVNRSQSTNDAYPTAIHIGLYYTHLKLVKHLEVLIESFRKKANEFAHVIKMGRTQLEDAVPVSYTHLRAHETRSNLV
;
A
#
# COMPACT_ATOMS: atom_id res chain seq x y z
N MET A 1 -15.79 -29.79 20.88
CA MET A 1 -15.71 -28.80 21.99
C MET A 1 -14.79 -27.69 21.55
N GLU A 2 -15.30 -26.71 20.84
CA GLU A 2 -14.55 -25.49 20.52
C GLU A 2 -14.44 -24.68 21.81
N GLN A 3 -13.22 -24.50 22.27
CA GLN A 3 -12.92 -23.61 23.38
C GLN A 3 -13.22 -22.19 22.93
N ASN A 4 -14.31 -21.65 23.43
CA ASN A 4 -14.69 -20.23 23.32
C ASN A 4 -13.72 -19.43 24.21
N LEU A 5 -12.49 -19.24 23.72
CA LEU A 5 -11.56 -18.28 24.27
C LEU A 5 -12.19 -16.90 24.06
N SER A 6 -12.75 -16.31 25.11
CA SER A 6 -13.22 -14.93 25.07
C SER A 6 -12.05 -14.05 24.59
N LYS A 7 -12.11 -13.63 23.33
CA LYS A 7 -11.10 -12.72 22.79
C LYS A 7 -11.19 -11.46 23.61
N LYS A 8 -10.13 -11.15 24.33
CA LYS A 8 -10.02 -9.89 25.06
C LYS A 8 -10.18 -8.74 24.08
N THR A 9 -11.01 -7.77 24.44
CA THR A 9 -11.27 -6.57 23.67
C THR A 9 -10.98 -5.33 24.51
N ARG A 10 -10.72 -4.23 23.84
CA ARG A 10 -10.71 -2.90 24.41
C ARG A 10 -11.79 -2.06 23.77
N THR A 11 -12.42 -1.19 24.53
CA THR A 11 -13.44 -0.28 24.02
C THR A 11 -12.78 0.97 23.46
N GLU A 12 -13.01 1.25 22.18
CA GLU A 12 -12.63 2.52 21.54
C GLU A 12 -13.86 3.27 21.07
N SER A 13 -13.77 4.60 21.02
CA SER A 13 -14.88 5.48 20.65
C SER A 13 -14.45 6.49 19.61
N ASP A 14 -15.37 6.81 18.70
CA ASP A 14 -15.29 7.94 17.78
C ASP A 14 -16.59 8.77 17.83
N LEU A 15 -16.76 9.72 16.93
CA LEU A 15 -17.95 10.59 16.88
C LEU A 15 -19.25 9.81 16.58
N ILE A 16 -19.17 8.59 16.10
CA ILE A 16 -20.33 7.75 15.75
C ILE A 16 -20.71 6.81 16.90
N GLY A 17 -19.83 6.66 17.89
CA GLY A 17 -20.04 5.82 19.08
C GLY A 17 -18.93 4.81 19.33
N SER A 18 -19.14 3.95 20.32
CA SER A 18 -18.14 2.99 20.79
C SER A 18 -18.19 1.66 20.03
N ARG A 19 -17.05 0.96 19.95
CA ARG A 19 -16.88 -0.39 19.44
C ARG A 19 -15.85 -1.16 20.27
N GLU A 20 -16.02 -2.47 20.29
CA GLU A 20 -15.07 -3.40 20.88
C GLU A 20 -14.02 -3.82 19.86
N VAL A 21 -12.81 -3.32 20.03
CA VAL A 21 -11.64 -3.65 19.16
C VAL A 21 -10.86 -4.78 19.82
N PRO A 22 -10.40 -5.80 19.08
CA PRO A 22 -9.55 -6.84 19.65
C PRO A 22 -8.33 -6.25 20.35
N GLU A 23 -8.04 -6.67 21.59
CA GLU A 23 -6.92 -6.13 22.37
C GLU A 23 -5.57 -6.34 21.68
N SER A 24 -5.43 -7.42 20.92
CA SER A 24 -4.22 -7.71 20.14
C SER A 24 -4.05 -6.84 18.90
N ALA A 25 -5.10 -6.15 18.43
CA ALA A 25 -5.04 -5.33 17.22
C ALA A 25 -4.33 -4.00 17.49
N LEU A 26 -3.43 -3.62 16.57
CA LEU A 26 -2.87 -2.27 16.52
C LEU A 26 -3.79 -1.29 15.82
N TYR A 27 -4.68 -1.76 14.95
CA TYR A 27 -5.71 -0.90 14.39
C TYR A 27 -6.77 -0.55 15.43
N GLY A 28 -7.54 0.51 15.18
CA GLY A 28 -8.56 1.03 16.10
C GLY A 28 -9.98 0.96 15.53
N VAL A 29 -10.84 1.78 16.12
CA VAL A 29 -12.28 1.80 15.85
C VAL A 29 -12.63 2.15 14.40
N GLN A 30 -11.90 3.06 13.77
CA GLN A 30 -12.21 3.46 12.38
C GLN A 30 -11.85 2.37 11.39
N THR A 31 -10.74 1.69 11.58
CA THR A 31 -10.40 0.49 10.80
C THR A 31 -11.44 -0.61 10.99
N LEU A 32 -11.87 -0.86 12.22
CA LEU A 32 -12.91 -1.86 12.50
C LEU A 32 -14.21 -1.54 11.74
N ARG A 33 -14.65 -0.28 11.73
CA ARG A 33 -15.81 0.14 10.92
C ARG A 33 -15.56 -0.04 9.44
N GLY A 34 -14.35 0.23 8.96
CA GLY A 34 -13.97 -0.04 7.57
C GLY A 34 -14.11 -1.50 7.20
N ILE A 35 -13.66 -2.41 8.05
CA ILE A 35 -13.79 -3.87 7.87
C ILE A 35 -15.27 -4.30 7.87
N GLU A 36 -16.08 -3.70 8.76
CA GLU A 36 -17.53 -4.00 8.84
C GLU A 36 -18.29 -3.54 7.59
N ASN A 37 -17.95 -2.33 7.09
CA ASN A 37 -18.67 -1.67 6.00
C ASN A 37 -18.25 -2.11 4.60
N PHE A 38 -16.96 -2.43 4.42
CA PHE A 38 -16.39 -2.70 3.09
C PHE A 38 -15.85 -4.14 3.03
N ARG A 39 -16.69 -5.05 2.57
CA ARG A 39 -16.37 -6.45 2.24
C ARG A 39 -16.71 -6.70 0.78
N ILE A 40 -16.05 -5.96 -0.11
CA ILE A 40 -16.43 -5.88 -1.52
C ILE A 40 -15.57 -6.81 -2.36
N SER A 41 -14.26 -6.83 -2.12
CA SER A 41 -13.31 -7.66 -2.86
C SER A 41 -12.74 -8.78 -1.99
N LYS A 42 -11.90 -9.62 -2.62
CA LYS A 42 -11.11 -10.63 -1.89
C LYS A 42 -9.69 -10.12 -1.58
N PHE A 43 -9.39 -8.89 -1.95
CA PHE A 43 -8.07 -8.31 -1.84
C PHE A 43 -8.01 -7.36 -0.65
N HIS A 44 -7.09 -7.62 0.25
CA HIS A 44 -6.90 -6.80 1.44
C HIS A 44 -5.55 -6.07 1.38
N LEU A 45 -5.45 -4.96 2.08
CA LEU A 45 -4.24 -4.12 2.06
C LEU A 45 -2.99 -4.87 2.53
N ASN A 46 -3.11 -5.81 3.46
CA ASN A 46 -2.00 -6.64 3.95
C ASN A 46 -1.34 -7.52 2.87
N GLU A 47 -1.99 -7.73 1.73
CA GLU A 47 -1.43 -8.45 0.58
C GLU A 47 -0.49 -7.56 -0.27
N TYR A 48 -0.42 -6.26 0.02
CA TYR A 48 0.36 -5.27 -0.74
C TYR A 48 1.47 -4.63 0.11
N PRO A 49 2.52 -5.37 0.47
CA PRO A 49 3.54 -4.90 1.41
C PRO A 49 4.24 -3.61 0.97
N LEU A 50 4.49 -3.43 -0.33
CA LEU A 50 5.10 -2.20 -0.84
C LEU A 50 4.19 -0.98 -0.69
N PHE A 51 2.88 -1.16 -0.72
CA PHE A 51 1.94 -0.06 -0.49
C PHE A 51 1.86 0.30 1.00
N ILE A 52 1.88 -0.69 1.90
CA ILE A 52 1.96 -0.45 3.35
C ILE A 52 3.25 0.29 3.70
N GLN A 53 4.38 -0.13 3.14
CA GLN A 53 5.66 0.57 3.31
C GLN A 53 5.60 2.00 2.78
N ALA A 54 4.93 2.23 1.65
CA ALA A 54 4.76 3.56 1.09
C ALA A 54 3.89 4.48 1.97
N LEU A 55 2.84 3.94 2.61
CA LEU A 55 2.08 4.65 3.63
C LEU A 55 2.99 5.06 4.80
N ALA A 56 3.80 4.14 5.30
CA ALA A 56 4.75 4.44 6.37
C ALA A 56 5.76 5.54 5.96
N ILE A 57 6.33 5.48 4.75
CA ILE A 57 7.23 6.53 4.22
C ILE A 57 6.55 7.89 4.20
N THR A 58 5.30 7.95 3.72
CA THR A 58 4.53 9.19 3.67
C THR A 58 4.33 9.76 5.08
N LYS A 59 3.97 8.92 6.06
CA LYS A 59 3.80 9.33 7.46
C LYS A 59 5.12 9.75 8.09
N MET A 60 6.23 9.12 7.77
CA MET A 60 7.56 9.55 8.23
C MET A 60 7.90 10.96 7.73
N GLY A 61 7.69 11.23 6.44
CA GLY A 61 7.94 12.56 5.87
C GLY A 61 7.12 13.65 6.56
N ALA A 62 5.82 13.40 6.75
CA ALA A 62 4.93 14.32 7.46
C ALA A 62 5.34 14.51 8.93
N THR A 63 5.75 13.44 9.62
CA THR A 63 6.20 13.51 11.03
C THR A 63 7.45 14.35 11.17
N ILE A 64 8.43 14.19 10.26
CA ILE A 64 9.66 14.99 10.26
C ILE A 64 9.34 16.48 10.08
N ALA A 65 8.50 16.80 9.09
CA ALA A 65 8.10 18.18 8.83
C ALA A 65 7.34 18.81 10.02
N ASN A 66 6.39 18.05 10.61
CA ASN A 66 5.64 18.54 11.77
C ASN A 66 6.50 18.70 13.02
N ARG A 67 7.52 17.85 13.20
CA ARG A 67 8.52 18.03 14.28
C ARG A 67 9.32 19.31 14.08
N GLU A 68 9.84 19.56 12.88
CA GLU A 68 10.59 20.78 12.56
C GLU A 68 9.78 22.08 12.72
N LEU A 69 8.45 21.97 12.66
CA LEU A 69 7.52 23.07 12.85
C LEU A 69 6.96 23.15 14.29
N ASP A 70 7.52 22.40 15.24
CA ASP A 70 7.08 22.32 16.63
C ASP A 70 5.60 21.95 16.80
N LEU A 71 5.02 21.21 15.83
CA LEU A 71 3.63 20.73 15.87
C LEU A 71 3.48 19.36 16.55
N LEU A 72 4.59 18.65 16.74
CA LEU A 72 4.70 17.41 17.50
C LEU A 72 5.82 17.55 18.53
N THR A 73 5.65 16.91 19.69
CA THR A 73 6.74 16.81 20.65
C THR A 73 7.82 15.86 20.13
N GLU A 74 9.08 16.00 20.61
CA GLU A 74 10.16 15.07 20.24
C GLU A 74 9.79 13.62 20.56
N GLU A 75 9.19 13.37 21.74
CA GLU A 75 8.77 12.04 22.15
C GLU A 75 7.75 11.43 21.19
N GLN A 76 6.73 12.19 20.80
CA GLN A 76 5.71 11.74 19.83
C GLN A 76 6.33 11.47 18.45
N ALA A 77 7.15 12.39 17.97
CA ALA A 77 7.78 12.27 16.67
C ALA A 77 8.72 11.05 16.62
N ASP A 78 9.55 10.85 17.62
CA ASP A 78 10.45 9.70 17.70
C ASP A 78 9.69 8.37 17.78
N ALA A 79 8.60 8.31 18.57
CA ALA A 79 7.78 7.11 18.67
C ALA A 79 7.08 6.78 17.34
N ILE A 80 6.50 7.77 16.65
CA ILE A 80 5.88 7.62 15.33
C ILE A 80 6.91 7.16 14.30
N LEU A 81 8.10 7.77 14.26
CA LEU A 81 9.16 7.40 13.33
C LEU A 81 9.66 5.97 13.57
N ARG A 82 9.77 5.54 14.82
CA ARG A 82 10.14 4.16 15.18
C ARG A 82 9.06 3.18 14.75
N ALA A 83 7.78 3.47 15.00
CA ALA A 83 6.67 2.65 14.54
C ALA A 83 6.65 2.50 13.01
N CYS A 84 6.86 3.59 12.28
CA CYS A 84 6.96 3.56 10.82
C CYS A 84 8.18 2.73 10.33
N LYS A 85 9.32 2.79 11.00
CA LYS A 85 10.50 1.96 10.68
C LYS A 85 10.20 0.48 10.83
N GLU A 86 9.51 0.06 11.88
CA GLU A 86 9.08 -1.33 12.05
C GLU A 86 8.19 -1.81 10.90
N ILE A 87 7.28 -0.95 10.42
CA ILE A 87 6.44 -1.24 9.25
C ILE A 87 7.29 -1.37 7.97
N LEU A 88 8.29 -0.51 7.78
CA LEU A 88 9.24 -0.62 6.65
C LEU A 88 10.05 -1.91 6.68
N GLU A 89 10.37 -2.42 7.86
CA GLU A 89 11.04 -3.72 8.06
C GLU A 89 10.11 -4.93 7.82
N GLY A 90 8.84 -4.70 7.49
CA GLY A 90 7.85 -5.73 7.22
C GLY A 90 7.09 -6.23 8.46
N LYS A 91 7.24 -5.56 9.61
CA LYS A 91 6.48 -5.88 10.83
C LYS A 91 5.08 -5.27 10.76
N HIS A 92 4.13 -5.89 11.44
CA HIS A 92 2.75 -5.39 11.61
C HIS A 92 1.92 -5.30 10.32
N HIS A 93 2.35 -5.89 9.21
CA HIS A 93 1.59 -5.86 7.96
C HIS A 93 0.23 -6.55 8.07
N GLU A 94 0.11 -7.55 8.95
CA GLU A 94 -1.16 -8.22 9.27
C GLU A 94 -2.20 -7.29 9.93
N GLN A 95 -1.76 -6.12 10.43
CA GLN A 95 -2.61 -5.11 11.04
C GLN A 95 -3.30 -4.18 10.02
N PHE A 96 -3.19 -4.51 8.72
CA PHE A 96 -3.81 -3.78 7.61
C PHE A 96 -4.89 -4.63 6.90
N PRO A 97 -5.98 -5.01 7.59
CA PRO A 97 -6.97 -5.96 7.08
C PRO A 97 -8.06 -5.34 6.20
N VAL A 98 -7.98 -4.05 5.90
CA VAL A 98 -9.02 -3.34 5.13
C VAL A 98 -9.08 -3.80 3.68
N ASP A 99 -10.28 -3.82 3.11
CA ASP A 99 -10.50 -4.12 1.69
C ASP A 99 -9.86 -3.04 0.81
N MET A 100 -9.30 -3.44 -0.33
CA MET A 100 -8.72 -2.51 -1.31
C MET A 100 -9.79 -1.64 -1.99
N ILE A 101 -11.04 -2.10 -2.05
CA ILE A 101 -12.18 -1.32 -2.54
C ILE A 101 -12.92 -0.76 -1.34
N GLN A 102 -12.96 0.56 -1.25
CA GLN A 102 -13.54 1.29 -0.14
C GLN A 102 -14.20 2.59 -0.60
N GLY A 103 -15.05 3.18 0.23
CA GLY A 103 -15.67 4.48 -0.05
C GLY A 103 -14.69 5.64 0.12
N GLY A 104 -14.94 6.73 -0.58
CA GLY A 104 -14.13 7.94 -0.54
C GLY A 104 -12.79 7.81 -1.26
N ALA A 105 -11.88 8.73 -0.97
CA ALA A 105 -10.55 8.82 -1.59
C ALA A 105 -9.45 8.12 -0.77
N GLY A 106 -9.70 6.89 -0.29
CA GLY A 106 -8.74 6.11 0.48
C GLY A 106 -8.76 6.39 1.98
N THR A 107 -9.85 6.94 2.51
CA THR A 107 -9.97 7.31 3.93
C THR A 107 -9.76 6.12 4.85
N THR A 108 -10.36 4.98 4.55
CA THR A 108 -10.22 3.76 5.36
C THR A 108 -8.77 3.29 5.44
N THR A 109 -8.06 3.27 4.31
CA THR A 109 -6.63 2.92 4.27
C THR A 109 -5.77 3.91 5.04
N ASN A 110 -6.00 5.22 4.86
CA ASN A 110 -5.26 6.25 5.58
C ASN A 110 -5.47 6.14 7.09
N MET A 111 -6.71 5.92 7.52
CA MET A 111 -7.03 5.77 8.95
C MET A 111 -6.47 4.47 9.52
N ASN A 112 -6.48 3.37 8.76
CA ASN A 112 -5.82 2.14 9.18
C ASN A 112 -4.32 2.37 9.46
N ALA A 113 -3.62 3.04 8.56
CA ALA A 113 -2.22 3.40 8.78
C ALA A 113 -2.04 4.30 10.02
N ASN A 114 -2.88 5.33 10.17
CA ASN A 114 -2.82 6.24 11.31
C ASN A 114 -3.02 5.51 12.64
N GLU A 115 -4.01 4.63 12.73
CA GLU A 115 -4.33 3.89 13.96
C GLU A 115 -3.24 2.88 14.32
N VAL A 116 -2.73 2.12 13.34
CA VAL A 116 -1.63 1.16 13.55
C VAL A 116 -0.38 1.89 14.05
N ILE A 117 0.00 2.98 13.40
CA ILE A 117 1.17 3.78 13.79
C ILE A 117 0.97 4.42 15.16
N ALA A 118 -0.20 4.98 15.44
CA ALA A 118 -0.49 5.62 16.73
C ALA A 118 -0.44 4.61 17.89
N ASN A 119 -1.11 3.47 17.74
CA ASN A 119 -1.10 2.44 18.79
C ASN A 119 0.30 1.84 18.99
N ARG A 120 1.06 1.65 17.92
CA ARG A 120 2.45 1.21 18.06
C ARG A 120 3.34 2.26 18.71
N ALA A 121 3.15 3.54 18.36
CA ALA A 121 3.85 4.65 19.02
C ALA A 121 3.52 4.73 20.51
N LEU A 122 2.25 4.57 20.90
CA LEU A 122 1.82 4.49 22.29
C LEU A 122 2.58 3.40 23.06
N GLU A 123 2.66 2.19 22.52
CA GLU A 123 3.43 1.10 23.14
C GLU A 123 4.92 1.46 23.30
N LEU A 124 5.52 2.12 22.31
CA LEU A 124 6.92 2.55 22.34
C LEU A 124 7.19 3.65 23.35
N MET A 125 6.16 4.43 23.73
CA MET A 125 6.18 5.43 24.79
C MET A 125 5.80 4.85 26.17
N GLY A 126 5.47 3.55 26.25
CA GLY A 126 5.07 2.89 27.51
C GLY A 126 3.60 3.06 27.88
N HIS A 127 2.76 3.47 26.96
CA HIS A 127 1.32 3.61 27.11
C HIS A 127 0.54 2.40 26.57
N GLN A 128 -0.75 2.33 26.93
CA GLN A 128 -1.63 1.30 26.41
C GLN A 128 -2.23 1.73 25.06
N ARG A 129 -2.60 0.76 24.24
CA ARG A 129 -3.32 1.01 22.99
C ARG A 129 -4.64 1.70 23.28
N GLY A 130 -5.01 2.67 22.46
CA GLY A 130 -6.22 3.47 22.63
C GLY A 130 -6.07 4.68 23.55
N GLU A 131 -4.94 4.88 24.21
CA GLU A 131 -4.66 6.09 25.04
C GLU A 131 -4.31 7.29 24.13
N TYR A 132 -5.22 7.63 23.22
CA TYR A 132 -5.01 8.61 22.15
C TYR A 132 -4.77 10.06 22.63
N GLN A 133 -4.92 10.33 23.92
CA GLN A 133 -4.51 11.62 24.52
C GLN A 133 -2.99 11.83 24.44
N PHE A 134 -2.19 10.75 24.37
CA PHE A 134 -0.73 10.84 24.23
C PHE A 134 -0.26 10.77 22.78
N CYS A 135 -0.86 9.92 21.97
CA CYS A 135 -0.59 9.85 20.54
C CYS A 135 -1.86 9.49 19.74
N SER A 136 -2.53 10.51 19.20
CA SER A 136 -3.77 10.39 18.45
C SER A 136 -3.51 10.04 16.99
N PRO A 137 -4.29 9.12 16.38
CA PRO A 137 -4.25 8.86 14.94
C PRO A 137 -4.49 10.12 14.09
N ASN A 138 -5.44 10.96 14.50
CA ASN A 138 -5.82 12.17 13.75
C ASN A 138 -4.93 13.38 14.07
N ASP A 139 -4.74 13.68 15.35
CA ASP A 139 -4.14 14.95 15.76
C ASP A 139 -2.61 14.92 15.76
N HIS A 140 -2.00 13.71 15.78
CA HIS A 140 -0.56 13.53 15.79
C HIS A 140 -0.07 12.81 14.52
N VAL A 141 -0.48 11.57 14.25
CA VAL A 141 0.01 10.81 13.08
C VAL A 141 -0.45 11.42 11.77
N ASN A 142 -1.70 11.93 11.72
CA ASN A 142 -2.26 12.58 10.54
C ASN A 142 -2.13 14.11 10.56
N ARG A 143 -1.35 14.66 11.49
CA ARG A 143 -1.17 16.11 11.63
C ARG A 143 -0.79 16.76 10.31
N SER A 144 -1.45 17.88 9.96
CA SER A 144 -1.22 18.67 8.74
C SER A 144 -1.41 17.90 7.43
N GLN A 145 -2.14 16.78 7.44
CA GLN A 145 -2.35 15.96 6.25
C GLN A 145 -3.83 15.83 5.92
N SER A 146 -4.14 15.88 4.63
CA SER A 146 -5.40 15.39 4.08
C SER A 146 -5.21 13.96 3.55
N THR A 147 -6.24 13.13 3.63
CA THR A 147 -6.25 11.84 2.91
C THR A 147 -6.01 12.03 1.42
N ASN A 148 -6.53 13.11 0.83
CA ASN A 148 -6.36 13.44 -0.59
C ASN A 148 -4.91 13.72 -0.99
N ASP A 149 -4.03 13.98 -0.04
CA ASP A 149 -2.60 14.15 -0.27
C ASP A 149 -1.82 12.89 0.13
N ALA A 150 -2.06 12.38 1.33
CA ALA A 150 -1.31 11.26 1.90
C ALA A 150 -1.53 9.94 1.13
N TYR A 151 -2.78 9.63 0.80
CA TYR A 151 -3.12 8.39 0.11
C TYR A 151 -2.57 8.32 -1.32
N PRO A 152 -2.78 9.30 -2.23
CA PRO A 152 -2.20 9.25 -3.56
C PRO A 152 -0.68 9.35 -3.55
N THR A 153 -0.07 10.06 -2.60
CA THR A 153 1.39 10.06 -2.43
C THR A 153 1.91 8.66 -2.13
N ALA A 154 1.27 7.96 -1.20
CA ALA A 154 1.64 6.57 -0.90
C ALA A 154 1.43 5.64 -2.10
N ILE A 155 0.36 5.83 -2.89
CA ILE A 155 0.16 5.08 -4.14
C ILE A 155 1.33 5.31 -5.10
N HIS A 156 1.73 6.55 -5.35
CA HIS A 156 2.84 6.86 -6.26
C HIS A 156 4.16 6.26 -5.78
N ILE A 157 4.47 6.34 -4.50
CA ILE A 157 5.66 5.71 -3.92
C ILE A 157 5.60 4.18 -4.08
N GLY A 158 4.47 3.56 -3.75
CA GLY A 158 4.27 2.12 -3.88
C GLY A 158 4.38 1.64 -5.34
N LEU A 159 3.80 2.37 -6.28
CA LEU A 159 3.92 2.12 -7.71
C LEU A 159 5.37 2.24 -8.19
N TYR A 160 6.11 3.24 -7.72
CA TYR A 160 7.53 3.39 -8.05
C TYR A 160 8.33 2.15 -7.67
N TYR A 161 8.20 1.66 -6.44
CA TYR A 161 8.91 0.45 -6.00
C TYR A 161 8.43 -0.81 -6.72
N THR A 162 7.15 -0.92 -7.03
CA THR A 162 6.59 -2.03 -7.81
C THR A 162 7.12 -2.00 -9.24
N HIS A 163 7.19 -0.81 -9.85
CA HIS A 163 7.71 -0.61 -11.18
C HIS A 163 9.16 -1.09 -11.33
N LEU A 164 10.02 -0.85 -10.35
CA LEU A 164 11.40 -1.31 -10.39
C LEU A 164 11.53 -2.84 -10.55
N LYS A 165 10.60 -3.60 -9.96
CA LYS A 165 10.55 -5.06 -10.15
C LYS A 165 10.07 -5.43 -11.56
N LEU A 166 9.05 -4.75 -12.06
CA LEU A 166 8.51 -4.97 -13.39
C LEU A 166 9.56 -4.70 -14.47
N VAL A 167 10.30 -3.60 -14.37
CA VAL A 167 11.36 -3.23 -15.32
C VAL A 167 12.39 -4.36 -15.48
N LYS A 168 12.85 -4.96 -14.39
CA LYS A 168 13.79 -6.09 -14.45
C LYS A 168 13.26 -7.28 -15.25
N HIS A 169 11.98 -7.60 -15.09
CA HIS A 169 11.36 -8.69 -15.87
C HIS A 169 11.19 -8.32 -17.34
N LEU A 170 10.87 -7.06 -17.64
CA LEU A 170 10.79 -6.55 -19.01
C LEU A 170 12.15 -6.58 -19.72
N GLU A 171 13.24 -6.23 -19.01
CA GLU A 171 14.61 -6.33 -19.56
C GLU A 171 14.94 -7.76 -19.96
N VAL A 172 14.64 -8.76 -19.14
CA VAL A 172 14.82 -10.18 -19.45
C VAL A 172 13.99 -10.59 -20.68
N LEU A 173 12.75 -10.12 -20.75
CA LEU A 173 11.87 -10.38 -21.89
C LEU A 173 12.42 -9.76 -23.18
N ILE A 174 12.87 -8.51 -23.14
CA ILE A 174 13.49 -7.81 -24.28
C ILE A 174 14.70 -8.59 -24.78
N GLU A 175 15.57 -9.05 -23.89
CA GLU A 175 16.75 -9.81 -24.29
C GLU A 175 16.38 -11.17 -24.91
N SER A 176 15.36 -11.81 -24.39
CA SER A 176 14.83 -13.06 -24.96
C SER A 176 14.28 -12.84 -26.39
N PHE A 177 13.58 -11.73 -26.61
CA PHE A 177 13.13 -11.36 -27.96
C PHE A 177 14.30 -11.05 -28.90
N ARG A 178 15.30 -10.30 -28.43
CA ARG A 178 16.50 -10.00 -29.23
C ARG A 178 17.22 -11.27 -29.64
N LYS A 179 17.40 -12.21 -28.71
CA LYS A 179 18.01 -13.50 -28.98
C LYS A 179 17.25 -14.28 -30.06
N LYS A 180 15.93 -14.36 -29.93
CA LYS A 180 15.07 -15.04 -30.89
C LYS A 180 15.02 -14.32 -32.25
N ALA A 181 15.02 -13.01 -32.23
CA ALA A 181 15.10 -12.22 -33.47
C ALA A 181 16.39 -12.51 -34.28
N ASN A 182 17.53 -12.59 -33.59
CA ASN A 182 18.81 -12.94 -34.21
C ASN A 182 18.82 -14.39 -34.71
N GLU A 183 18.29 -15.32 -33.89
CA GLU A 183 18.19 -16.74 -34.22
C GLU A 183 17.38 -16.95 -35.50
N PHE A 184 16.29 -16.22 -35.69
CA PHE A 184 15.38 -16.36 -36.83
C PHE A 184 15.53 -15.26 -37.89
N ALA A 185 16.60 -14.47 -37.85
CA ALA A 185 16.80 -13.38 -38.80
C ALA A 185 16.83 -13.85 -40.30
N HIS A 186 17.27 -15.08 -40.54
CA HIS A 186 17.34 -15.69 -41.87
C HIS A 186 16.07 -16.43 -42.30
N VAL A 187 15.10 -16.58 -41.38
CA VAL A 187 13.86 -17.28 -41.67
C VAL A 187 12.84 -16.30 -42.24
N ILE A 188 12.49 -16.52 -43.50
CA ILE A 188 11.45 -15.75 -44.17
C ILE A 188 10.11 -16.47 -44.02
N LYS A 189 9.09 -15.75 -43.64
CA LYS A 189 7.71 -16.26 -43.56
C LYS A 189 6.73 -15.28 -44.18
N MET A 190 5.55 -15.76 -44.49
CA MET A 190 4.46 -14.91 -44.94
C MET A 190 3.83 -14.20 -43.76
N GLY A 191 3.84 -12.87 -43.78
CA GLY A 191 3.05 -12.04 -42.90
C GLY A 191 1.58 -12.12 -43.28
N ARG A 192 0.70 -11.99 -42.30
CA ARG A 192 -0.74 -12.08 -42.52
C ARG A 192 -1.44 -10.88 -41.92
N THR A 193 -2.46 -10.40 -42.62
CA THR A 193 -3.41 -9.42 -42.13
C THR A 193 -4.79 -10.05 -42.15
N GLN A 194 -5.48 -9.99 -41.02
CA GLN A 194 -6.73 -10.71 -40.83
C GLN A 194 -6.55 -12.22 -41.15
N LEU A 195 -7.22 -12.76 -42.12
CA LEU A 195 -7.13 -14.18 -42.51
C LEU A 195 -6.33 -14.44 -43.81
N GLU A 196 -5.75 -13.41 -44.39
CA GLU A 196 -5.07 -13.47 -45.69
C GLU A 196 -3.57 -13.26 -45.59
N ASP A 197 -2.84 -13.86 -46.53
CA ASP A 197 -1.42 -13.62 -46.71
C ASP A 197 -1.20 -12.21 -47.27
N ALA A 198 -0.24 -11.47 -46.70
CA ALA A 198 0.08 -10.12 -47.10
C ALA A 198 1.43 -10.07 -47.87
N VAL A 199 2.51 -10.02 -47.10
CA VAL A 199 3.88 -9.89 -47.68
C VAL A 199 4.86 -10.82 -46.97
N PRO A 200 5.94 -11.21 -47.62
CA PRO A 200 7.04 -11.90 -46.94
C PRO A 200 7.63 -11.02 -45.85
N VAL A 201 7.79 -11.56 -44.66
CA VAL A 201 8.35 -10.89 -43.50
C VAL A 201 9.40 -11.77 -42.82
N SER A 202 10.33 -11.13 -42.16
CA SER A 202 11.30 -11.80 -41.30
C SER A 202 11.18 -11.28 -39.88
N TYR A 203 12.23 -10.82 -39.33
CA TYR A 203 12.35 -10.27 -38.02
C TYR A 203 11.27 -9.19 -37.64
N THR A 204 10.87 -8.36 -38.60
CA THR A 204 9.85 -7.31 -38.39
C THR A 204 8.56 -7.88 -37.86
N HIS A 205 8.20 -9.09 -38.17
CA HIS A 205 6.95 -9.71 -37.73
C HIS A 205 6.99 -10.17 -36.26
N LEU A 206 8.14 -10.49 -35.73
CA LEU A 206 8.30 -10.79 -34.29
C LEU A 206 8.24 -9.52 -33.41
N ARG A 207 8.57 -8.39 -34.02
CA ARG A 207 8.50 -7.08 -33.37
C ARG A 207 7.11 -6.47 -33.41
N ALA A 208 6.31 -6.97 -34.32
CA ALA A 208 5.11 -6.37 -34.79
C ALA A 208 3.80 -6.99 -34.31
N HIS A 209 3.72 -7.60 -33.20
CA HIS A 209 2.51 -7.49 -32.40
C HIS A 209 2.53 -6.13 -31.70
N GLU A 210 2.53 -5.50 -32.41
CA GLU A 210 2.61 -4.19 -33.01
C GLU A 210 1.88 -3.32 -32.08
N THR A 211 2.66 -2.63 -31.33
CA THR A 211 2.21 -1.40 -30.74
C THR A 211 1.55 -0.57 -31.83
N ARG A 212 0.41 -0.04 -31.56
CA ARG A 212 -0.37 0.86 -32.40
C ARG A 212 0.46 2.00 -33.04
N SER A 213 1.64 2.26 -32.48
CA SER A 213 2.64 3.20 -32.99
C SER A 213 3.37 2.75 -34.26
N ASN A 214 3.25 1.48 -34.68
CA ASN A 214 3.79 1.00 -35.96
C ASN A 214 2.74 1.02 -37.08
N LEU A 215 1.56 1.55 -36.79
CA LEU A 215 0.46 1.74 -37.75
C LEU A 215 0.37 3.16 -38.28
N VAL A 216 1.41 3.98 -38.09
CA VAL A 216 1.55 5.34 -38.63
C VAL A 216 2.68 5.37 -39.60
#